data_b857a286f91d6404ad8b0e4bbc8a0618
#
_entry.id   b857a286f91d6404ad8b0e4bbc8a0618
#
_cell.length_a   1.000
_cell.length_b   1.000
_cell.length_c   1.000
_cell.angle_alpha   90.00
_cell.angle_beta   90.00
_cell.angle_gamma   90.00
#
_symmetry.space_group_name_H-M   'P 1'
#
loop_
_entity.id
_entity.type
_entity.pdbx_description
1 polymer ?
#
loop_
_entity_poly.entity_id
_entity_poly.type
_entity_poly.pdbx_seq_one_letter_code
_entity_poly.pdbx_strand_id
1 'polypeptide(L)'
;MHKEAMIAVVDNDEAVRMALDSFLRSSGYTVRTYSGAHEFLGSDGPFITSCLICDIQMPQMDGIALYEELATRAIHIPVIFITGNPGAQRPPGNHARIPIAFFPKPFSTEKLLACIEAVLARLH
;
A
#
# COMPACT_ATOMS: atom_id res chain seq x y z
N MET A 1 -14.16 13.22 0.65
CA MET A 1 -13.51 13.95 1.74
C MET A 1 -12.01 13.65 1.84
N HIS A 2 -11.56 12.51 1.36
CA HIS A 2 -10.14 12.13 1.50
C HIS A 2 -9.39 12.20 0.17
N LYS A 3 -9.92 12.99 -0.78
CA LYS A 3 -9.34 13.01 -2.12
C LYS A 3 -7.99 13.71 -2.17
N GLU A 4 -7.68 14.49 -1.15
CA GLU A 4 -6.36 15.12 -1.06
C GLU A 4 -5.30 14.15 -0.54
N ALA A 5 -5.72 12.99 -0.07
CA ALA A 5 -4.79 12.01 0.44
C ALA A 5 -3.87 11.51 -0.67
N MET A 6 -2.63 11.23 -0.30
CA MET A 6 -1.64 10.67 -1.21
C MET A 6 -1.63 9.16 -1.06
N ILE A 7 -1.93 8.47 -2.16
CA ILE A 7 -1.87 7.01 -2.18
C ILE A 7 -0.57 6.59 -2.86
N ALA A 8 0.23 5.80 -2.18
CA ALA A 8 1.43 5.24 -2.76
C ALA A 8 1.17 3.80 -3.18
N VAL A 9 1.67 3.43 -4.35
CA VAL A 9 1.57 2.07 -4.86
C VAL A 9 2.98 1.55 -5.06
N VAL A 10 3.33 0.46 -4.38
CA VAL A 10 4.63 -0.18 -4.51
C VAL A 10 4.40 -1.58 -5.04
N ASP A 11 4.82 -1.83 -6.28
CA ASP A 11 4.63 -3.12 -6.93
C ASP A 11 5.64 -3.21 -8.06
N ASN A 12 6.33 -4.34 -8.15
CA ASN A 12 7.32 -4.52 -9.22
C ASN A 12 6.67 -4.88 -10.55
N ASP A 13 5.38 -5.13 -10.59
CA ASP A 13 4.66 -5.43 -11.83
C ASP A 13 4.12 -4.14 -12.41
N GLU A 14 4.69 -3.73 -13.55
CA GLU A 14 4.33 -2.46 -14.18
C GLU A 14 2.86 -2.42 -14.54
N ALA A 15 2.29 -3.52 -15.02
CA ALA A 15 0.89 -3.54 -15.43
C ALA A 15 -0.02 -3.26 -14.24
N VAL A 16 0.30 -3.86 -13.08
CA VAL A 16 -0.47 -3.63 -11.87
C VAL A 16 -0.34 -2.18 -11.42
N ARG A 17 0.89 -1.64 -11.44
CA ARG A 17 1.11 -0.24 -11.05
C ARG A 17 0.29 0.71 -11.90
N MET A 18 0.31 0.49 -13.22
CA MET A 18 -0.38 1.40 -14.15
C MET A 18 -1.88 1.30 -13.97
N ALA A 19 -2.39 0.08 -13.78
CA ALA A 19 -3.84 -0.08 -13.59
C ALA A 19 -4.31 0.60 -12.31
N LEU A 20 -3.56 0.43 -11.22
CA LEU A 20 -3.92 1.07 -9.95
C LEU A 20 -3.80 2.58 -10.04
N ASP A 21 -2.73 3.07 -10.67
CA ASP A 21 -2.55 4.51 -10.82
C ASP A 21 -3.73 5.12 -11.56
N SER A 22 -4.09 4.52 -12.69
CA SER A 22 -5.19 5.03 -13.51
C SER A 22 -6.51 4.99 -12.74
N PHE A 23 -6.80 3.88 -12.09
CA PHE A 23 -8.05 3.73 -11.36
C PHE A 23 -8.15 4.73 -10.21
N LEU A 24 -7.09 4.85 -9.43
CA LEU A 24 -7.14 5.70 -8.24
C LEU A 24 -7.17 7.18 -8.61
N ARG A 25 -6.45 7.56 -9.68
CA ARG A 25 -6.54 8.94 -10.14
C ARG A 25 -7.92 9.27 -10.65
N SER A 26 -8.56 8.34 -11.35
CA SER A 26 -9.91 8.58 -11.83
C SER A 26 -10.91 8.63 -10.67
N SER A 27 -10.54 8.10 -9.52
CA SER A 27 -11.35 8.19 -8.32
C SER A 27 -11.08 9.47 -7.52
N GLY A 28 -10.16 10.30 -8.00
CA GLY A 28 -9.91 11.62 -7.42
C GLY A 28 -8.72 11.70 -6.49
N TYR A 29 -7.95 10.63 -6.33
CA TYR A 29 -6.80 10.63 -5.43
C TYR A 29 -5.53 11.11 -6.14
N THR A 30 -4.61 11.63 -5.37
CA THR A 30 -3.24 11.84 -5.81
C THR A 30 -2.48 10.53 -5.60
N VAL A 31 -1.75 10.09 -6.63
CA VAL A 31 -1.11 8.77 -6.62
C VAL A 31 0.34 8.92 -7.01
N ARG A 32 1.20 8.20 -6.30
CA ARG A 32 2.59 7.99 -6.72
C ARG A 32 2.87 6.51 -6.75
N THR A 33 3.65 6.09 -7.74
CA THR A 33 3.97 4.67 -7.91
C THR A 33 5.45 4.45 -7.78
N TYR A 34 5.82 3.28 -7.28
CA TYR A 34 7.21 2.90 -7.05
C TYR A 34 7.36 1.45 -7.48
N SER A 35 8.49 1.14 -8.10
CA SER A 35 8.71 -0.20 -8.62
C SER A 35 9.21 -1.17 -7.56
N GLY A 36 9.60 -0.69 -6.39
CA GLY A 36 10.06 -1.56 -5.32
C GLY A 36 10.20 -0.81 -4.01
N ALA A 37 10.46 -1.59 -2.95
CA ALA A 37 10.53 -1.05 -1.60
C ALA A 37 11.67 -0.07 -1.43
N HIS A 38 12.83 -0.36 -2.02
CA HIS A 38 13.98 0.53 -1.87
C HIS A 38 13.74 1.87 -2.51
N GLU A 39 13.07 1.88 -3.66
CA GLU A 39 12.74 3.14 -4.32
C GLU A 39 11.83 3.98 -3.43
N PHE A 40 10.84 3.33 -2.81
CA PHE A 40 9.92 4.03 -1.92
C PHE A 40 10.65 4.59 -0.71
N LEU A 41 11.47 3.76 -0.06
CA LEU A 41 12.18 4.16 1.15
C LEU A 41 13.20 5.27 0.88
N GLY A 42 13.77 5.31 -0.31
CA GLY A 42 14.75 6.33 -0.67
C GLY A 42 14.17 7.65 -1.13
N SER A 43 12.85 7.75 -1.17
CA SER A 43 12.16 8.95 -1.62
C SER A 43 11.54 9.66 -0.42
N ASP A 44 10.78 10.72 -0.69
CA ASP A 44 9.98 11.36 0.35
C ASP A 44 8.66 10.62 0.62
N GLY A 45 8.43 9.52 -0.13
CA GLY A 45 7.19 8.75 0.01
C GLY A 45 6.78 8.42 1.42
N PRO A 46 7.69 7.88 2.27
CA PRO A 46 7.30 7.54 3.63
C PRO A 46 6.75 8.70 4.45
N PHE A 47 7.09 9.91 4.10
CA PHE A 47 6.69 11.09 4.87
C PHE A 47 5.44 11.77 4.32
N ILE A 48 5.01 11.42 3.10
CA ILE A 48 3.88 12.10 2.47
C ILE A 48 2.71 11.17 2.15
N THR A 49 2.88 9.88 2.37
CA THR A 49 1.88 8.88 1.99
C THR A 49 0.82 8.76 3.06
N SER A 50 -0.44 8.84 2.64
CA SER A 50 -1.59 8.67 3.53
C SER A 50 -2.01 7.21 3.63
N CYS A 51 -1.85 6.45 2.55
CA CYS A 51 -2.18 5.03 2.51
C CYS A 51 -1.26 4.37 1.49
N LEU A 52 -0.68 3.25 1.87
CA LEU A 52 0.27 2.51 1.04
C LEU A 52 -0.39 1.23 0.55
N ILE A 53 -0.38 1.03 -0.76
CA ILE A 53 -0.78 -0.23 -1.36
C ILE A 53 0.50 -0.92 -1.80
N CYS A 54 0.75 -2.12 -1.28
CA CYS A 54 2.04 -2.76 -1.44
C CYS A 54 1.89 -4.23 -1.81
N ASP A 55 2.57 -4.63 -2.88
CA ASP A 55 2.69 -6.04 -3.22
C ASP A 55 3.56 -6.73 -2.17
N ILE A 56 3.13 -7.91 -1.74
CA ILE A 56 3.93 -8.67 -0.79
C ILE A 56 5.17 -9.23 -1.47
N GLN A 57 5.02 -9.78 -2.67
CA GLN A 57 6.11 -10.51 -3.32
C GLN A 57 6.85 -9.63 -4.30
N MET A 58 7.99 -9.12 -3.84
CA MET A 58 8.86 -8.27 -4.65
C MET A 58 10.30 -8.73 -4.47
N PRO A 59 11.15 -8.55 -5.50
CA PRO A 59 12.56 -8.87 -5.33
C PRO A 59 13.23 -7.95 -4.33
N GLN A 60 14.31 -8.42 -3.74
CA GLN A 60 15.16 -7.71 -2.80
C GLN A 60 14.49 -7.48 -1.45
N MET A 61 13.46 -6.67 -1.36
CA MET A 61 12.74 -6.44 -0.11
C MET A 61 11.25 -6.61 -0.39
N ASP A 62 10.62 -7.58 0.26
CA ASP A 62 9.21 -7.84 0.04
C ASP A 62 8.34 -6.86 0.83
N GLY A 63 7.02 -6.95 0.62
CA GLY A 63 6.11 -6.01 1.24
C GLY A 63 6.06 -6.10 2.76
N ILE A 64 6.20 -7.31 3.31
CA ILE A 64 6.21 -7.49 4.76
C ILE A 64 7.46 -6.83 5.36
N ALA A 65 8.61 -7.03 4.71
CA ALA A 65 9.85 -6.40 5.17
C ALA A 65 9.76 -4.88 5.09
N LEU A 66 9.13 -4.36 4.04
CA LEU A 66 8.92 -2.92 3.94
C LEU A 66 8.07 -2.41 5.10
N TYR A 67 6.98 -3.13 5.39
CA TYR A 67 6.11 -2.77 6.51
C TYR A 67 6.90 -2.72 7.82
N GLU A 68 7.75 -3.73 8.04
CA GLU A 68 8.54 -3.80 9.26
C GLU A 68 9.59 -2.69 9.32
N GLU A 69 10.16 -2.35 8.17
CA GLU A 69 11.14 -1.26 8.13
C GLU A 69 10.49 0.07 8.48
N LEU A 70 9.27 0.31 7.98
CA LEU A 70 8.56 1.52 8.33
C LEU A 70 8.28 1.58 9.83
N ALA A 71 7.89 0.45 10.42
CA ALA A 71 7.64 0.39 11.85
C ALA A 71 8.92 0.69 12.64
N THR A 72 10.04 0.15 12.19
CA THR A 72 11.34 0.40 12.82
C THR A 72 11.68 1.88 12.80
N ARG A 73 11.30 2.57 11.74
CA ARG A 73 11.55 4.02 11.62
C ARG A 73 10.47 4.86 12.29
N ALA A 74 9.53 4.23 12.98
CA ALA A 74 8.41 4.90 13.65
C ALA A 74 7.55 5.66 12.65
N ILE A 75 7.44 5.16 11.41
CA ILE A 75 6.58 5.75 10.39
C ILE A 75 5.32 4.90 10.33
N HIS A 76 4.19 5.52 10.63
CA HIS A 76 2.92 4.82 10.76
C HIS A 76 2.01 5.17 9.59
N ILE A 77 2.10 4.36 8.54
CA ILE A 77 1.27 4.50 7.35
C ILE A 77 0.35 3.30 7.29
N PRO A 78 -0.96 3.49 7.13
CA PRO A 78 -1.84 2.35 6.89
C PRO A 78 -1.44 1.63 5.61
N VAL A 79 -1.37 0.30 5.67
CA VAL A 79 -0.89 -0.50 4.55
C VAL A 79 -1.96 -1.48 4.12
N ILE A 80 -2.19 -1.54 2.81
CA ILE A 80 -3.04 -2.54 2.19
C ILE A 80 -2.12 -3.40 1.35
N PHE A 81 -2.03 -4.68 1.69
CA PHE A 81 -1.20 -5.61 0.93
C PHE A 81 -1.99 -6.24 -0.19
N ILE A 82 -1.34 -6.41 -1.34
CA ILE A 82 -1.90 -7.20 -2.43
C ILE A 82 -0.92 -8.34 -2.69
N THR A 83 -1.45 -9.49 -3.10
CA THR A 83 -0.61 -10.65 -3.29
C THR A 83 -1.18 -11.57 -4.33
N GLY A 84 -0.31 -12.13 -5.18
CA GLY A 84 -0.68 -13.19 -6.09
C GLY A 84 -0.68 -14.56 -5.44
N ASN A 85 -0.32 -14.63 -4.17
CA ASN A 85 -0.26 -15.89 -3.42
C ASN A 85 -1.05 -15.71 -2.12
N PRO A 86 -2.35 -16.05 -2.12
CA PRO A 86 -3.20 -15.83 -0.94
C PRO A 86 -2.74 -16.58 0.30
N GLY A 87 -1.90 -17.61 0.15
CA GLY A 87 -1.35 -18.32 1.30
C GLY A 87 -0.10 -17.68 1.87
N ALA A 88 0.29 -16.52 1.36
CA ALA A 88 1.51 -15.86 1.80
C ALA A 88 1.39 -15.43 3.26
N GLN A 89 2.55 -15.16 3.85
CA GLN A 89 2.66 -14.84 5.25
C GLN A 89 1.97 -13.54 5.59
N ARG A 90 1.47 -13.47 6.80
CA ARG A 90 0.91 -12.25 7.35
C ARG A 90 1.93 -11.61 8.28
N PRO A 91 1.87 -10.27 8.43
CA PRO A 91 2.74 -9.62 9.40
C PRO A 91 2.44 -10.10 10.80
N PRO A 92 3.42 -10.04 11.70
CA PRO A 92 3.20 -10.39 13.10
C PRO A 92 2.14 -9.51 13.73
N GLY A 93 1.38 -10.08 14.65
CA GLY A 93 0.26 -9.39 15.27
C GLY A 93 0.67 -8.21 16.15
N ASN A 94 1.92 -8.13 16.55
CA ASN A 94 2.37 -7.06 17.41
C ASN A 94 2.50 -5.72 16.69
N HIS A 95 2.22 -5.69 15.38
CA HIS A 95 2.18 -4.44 14.61
C HIS A 95 0.75 -4.01 14.34
N ALA A 96 -0.18 -4.44 15.17
CA ALA A 96 -1.60 -4.32 14.88
C ALA A 96 -2.15 -2.89 15.00
N ARG A 97 -1.36 -1.93 15.44
CA ARG A 97 -1.86 -0.56 15.58
C ARG A 97 -2.08 0.12 14.23
N ILE A 98 -1.47 -0.38 13.18
CA ILE A 98 -1.62 0.17 11.84
C ILE A 98 -2.67 -0.67 11.11
N PRO A 99 -3.73 -0.06 10.57
CA PRO A 99 -4.71 -0.83 9.81
C PRO A 99 -4.05 -1.56 8.65
N ILE A 100 -4.33 -2.85 8.54
CA ILE A 100 -3.74 -3.70 7.53
C ILE A 100 -4.86 -4.52 6.90
N ALA A 101 -4.85 -4.59 5.59
CA ALA A 101 -5.77 -5.42 4.84
C ALA A 101 -4.99 -6.19 3.79
N PHE A 102 -5.53 -7.32 3.36
CA PHE A 102 -4.91 -8.17 2.36
C PHE A 102 -5.89 -8.44 1.23
N PHE A 103 -5.42 -8.27 -0.01
CA PHE A 103 -6.24 -8.55 -1.19
C PHE A 103 -5.49 -9.51 -2.10
N PRO A 104 -6.10 -10.64 -2.46
CA PRO A 104 -5.49 -11.52 -3.44
C PRO A 104 -5.62 -10.93 -4.84
N LYS A 105 -4.64 -11.21 -5.70
CA LYS A 105 -4.73 -10.85 -7.11
C LYS A 105 -5.44 -11.99 -7.86
N PRO A 106 -6.29 -11.70 -8.80
CA PRO A 106 -6.83 -10.38 -9.14
C PRO A 106 -7.80 -9.91 -8.08
N PHE A 107 -7.87 -8.61 -7.87
CA PHE A 107 -8.72 -8.03 -6.83
C PHE A 107 -9.80 -7.15 -7.45
N SER A 108 -10.87 -6.95 -6.68
CA SER A 108 -11.93 -6.04 -7.08
C SER A 108 -11.50 -4.61 -6.79
N THR A 109 -11.50 -3.77 -7.83
CA THR A 109 -11.16 -2.36 -7.63
C THR A 109 -12.18 -1.65 -6.73
N GLU A 110 -13.44 -2.08 -6.80
CA GLU A 110 -14.47 -1.49 -5.94
C GLU A 110 -14.21 -1.82 -4.48
N LYS A 111 -13.85 -3.07 -4.19
CA LYS A 111 -13.56 -3.45 -2.81
C LYS A 111 -12.29 -2.79 -2.30
N LEU A 112 -11.30 -2.64 -3.17
CA LEU A 112 -10.08 -1.95 -2.80
C LEU A 112 -10.37 -0.49 -2.48
N LEU A 113 -11.16 0.17 -3.30
CA LEU A 113 -11.50 1.57 -3.05
C LEU A 113 -12.25 1.72 -1.73
N ALA A 114 -13.19 0.82 -1.46
CA ALA A 114 -13.93 0.85 -0.20
C ALA A 114 -12.98 0.68 0.99
N CYS A 115 -11.98 -0.19 0.85
CA CYS A 115 -11.00 -0.40 1.90
C CYS A 115 -10.17 0.86 2.13
N ILE A 116 -9.73 1.51 1.06
CA ILE A 116 -8.97 2.75 1.16
C ILE A 116 -9.79 3.81 1.89
N GLU A 117 -11.04 3.95 1.51
CA GLU A 117 -11.92 4.94 2.14
C GLU A 117 -12.09 4.66 3.63
N ALA A 118 -12.27 3.38 3.98
CA ALA A 118 -12.44 3.01 5.39
C ALA A 118 -11.17 3.28 6.19
N VAL A 119 -10.02 2.97 5.60
CA VAL A 119 -8.73 3.18 6.25
C VAL A 119 -8.49 4.66 6.50
N LEU A 120 -8.74 5.49 5.48
CA LEU A 120 -8.53 6.94 5.61
C LEU A 120 -9.50 7.56 6.60
N ALA A 121 -10.72 7.03 6.68
CA ALA A 121 -11.71 7.56 7.61
C ALA A 121 -11.27 7.36 9.07
N ARG A 122 -10.53 6.29 9.34
CA ARG A 122 -10.06 6.00 10.70
C ARG A 122 -9.01 6.98 11.18
N LEU A 123 -8.37 7.70 10.27
CA LEU A 123 -7.29 8.63 10.62
C LEU A 123 -7.82 10.02 10.95
N HIS A 124 -9.12 10.21 10.83
CA HIS A 124 -9.76 11.51 11.09
C HIS A 124 -10.91 11.36 12.13
#